data_879202aab39e7f78bbbdb0445d47af55
#
_entry.id   879202aab39e7f78bbbdb0445d47af55
#
_cell.length_a   1.000
_cell.length_b   1.000
_cell.length_c   1.000
_cell.angle_alpha   90.00
_cell.angle_beta   90.00
_cell.angle_gamma   90.00
#
_symmetry.space_group_name_H-M   'P 1'
#
loop_
_entity.id
_entity.type
_entity.pdbx_description
1 polymer ?
#
loop_
_entity_poly.entity_id
_entity_poly.type
_entity_poly.pdbx_seq_one_letter_code
_entity_poly.pdbx_strand_id
1 'polypeptide(L)'
;LGNPDIVIEFCDQILNESVISGTSDIHIECFRDFAQVRMRRDGSMQVVDEYSKYLFKHYAGVITRFKILANCDISERRLPQDGAITIKDPMGGKDDIDFRFNIMPTKNGERIVMRILAGNPALSLDKLGFDPNDYNKIIDAINAPQGMVLVTGPTGSGKTTTLYGALQEINRPDTCILTAEDPVEYYLEGAGQVQANEKIGLSFSS
;
A
#
# COMPACT_ATOMS: atom_id res chain seq x y z
N LEU A 1 -23.95 11.53 16.37
CA LEU A 1 -23.07 11.66 15.21
C LEU A 1 -22.23 12.90 15.43
N GLY A 2 -20.92 12.75 15.59
CA GLY A 2 -19.99 13.87 15.75
C GLY A 2 -20.05 14.83 14.57
N ASN A 3 -19.56 16.06 14.76
CA ASN A 3 -19.44 17.02 13.66
C ASN A 3 -18.62 16.36 12.53
N PRO A 4 -19.15 16.26 11.28
CA PRO A 4 -18.49 15.62 10.16
C PRO A 4 -17.07 16.17 9.90
N ASP A 5 -16.87 17.47 10.07
CA ASP A 5 -15.58 18.12 9.86
C ASP A 5 -14.51 17.61 10.83
N ILE A 6 -14.86 17.39 12.09
CA ILE A 6 -13.94 16.86 13.10
C ILE A 6 -13.54 15.40 12.80
N VAL A 7 -14.47 14.59 12.28
CA VAL A 7 -14.17 13.20 11.86
C VAL A 7 -13.20 13.21 10.68
N ILE A 8 -13.40 14.11 9.72
CA ILE A 8 -12.51 14.26 8.57
C ILE A 8 -11.10 14.63 9.03
N GLU A 9 -10.98 15.68 9.85
CA GLU A 9 -9.70 16.12 10.40
C GLU A 9 -9.01 15.02 11.20
N PHE A 10 -9.76 14.26 11.99
CA PHE A 10 -9.22 13.13 12.76
C PHE A 10 -8.63 12.02 11.88
N CYS A 11 -9.32 11.65 10.79
CA CYS A 11 -8.82 10.66 9.84
C CYS A 11 -7.57 11.17 9.11
N ASP A 12 -7.60 12.42 8.66
CA ASP A 12 -6.48 13.06 7.97
C ASP A 12 -5.26 13.16 8.88
N GLN A 13 -5.47 13.46 10.17
CA GLN A 13 -4.38 13.50 11.17
C GLN A 13 -3.71 12.13 11.32
N ILE A 14 -4.47 11.04 11.42
CA ILE A 14 -3.92 9.68 11.51
C ILE A 14 -3.06 9.37 10.28
N LEU A 15 -3.54 9.67 9.07
CA LEU A 15 -2.80 9.42 7.84
C LEU A 15 -1.51 10.25 7.77
N ASN A 16 -1.60 11.55 8.03
CA ASN A 16 -0.46 12.45 7.98
C ASN A 16 0.60 12.09 9.03
N GLU A 17 0.19 11.84 10.29
CA GLU A 17 1.12 11.44 11.35
C GLU A 17 1.83 10.13 11.02
N SER A 18 1.12 9.18 10.44
CA SER A 18 1.71 7.90 10.06
C SER A 18 2.86 8.06 9.06
N VAL A 19 2.71 8.96 8.10
CA VAL A 19 3.78 9.28 7.13
C VAL A 19 4.94 9.98 7.82
N ILE A 20 4.65 11.05 8.57
CA ILE A 20 5.67 11.86 9.25
C ILE A 20 6.50 11.02 10.24
N SER A 21 5.86 10.07 10.92
CA SER A 21 6.51 9.21 11.92
C SER A 21 7.18 7.96 11.36
N GLY A 22 7.21 7.79 10.02
CA GLY A 22 7.84 6.62 9.39
C GLY A 22 7.12 5.30 9.69
N THR A 23 5.81 5.34 9.85
CA THR A 23 4.98 4.16 10.09
C THR A 23 4.89 3.30 8.83
N SER A 24 4.95 1.98 8.99
CA SER A 24 4.74 1.03 7.88
C SER A 24 3.30 0.51 7.81
N ASP A 25 2.68 0.25 8.94
CA ASP A 25 1.32 -0.29 9.04
C ASP A 25 0.51 0.45 10.10
N ILE A 26 -0.77 0.68 9.79
CA ILE A 26 -1.74 1.30 10.70
C ILE A 26 -2.85 0.30 10.96
N HIS A 27 -3.20 0.08 12.22
CA HIS A 27 -4.34 -0.73 12.62
C HIS A 27 -5.35 0.13 13.39
N ILE A 28 -6.60 0.12 12.96
CA ILE A 28 -7.71 0.78 13.64
C ILE A 28 -8.65 -0.31 14.11
N GLU A 29 -8.80 -0.43 15.42
CA GLU A 29 -9.44 -1.58 16.06
C GLU A 29 -10.45 -1.12 17.12
N CYS A 30 -11.60 -1.81 17.17
CA CYS A 30 -12.60 -1.64 18.21
C CYS A 30 -12.74 -2.92 19.02
N PHE A 31 -12.76 -2.76 20.32
CA PHE A 31 -13.02 -3.80 21.29
C PHE A 31 -14.28 -3.47 22.07
N ARG A 32 -14.65 -4.32 23.02
CA ARG A 32 -15.88 -4.15 23.80
C ARG A 32 -15.92 -2.81 24.54
N ASP A 33 -14.83 -2.44 25.18
CA ASP A 33 -14.76 -1.35 26.14
C ASP A 33 -13.80 -0.23 25.73
N PHE A 34 -13.12 -0.36 24.60
CA PHE A 34 -12.18 0.62 24.08
C PHE A 34 -11.97 0.47 22.57
N ALA A 35 -11.38 1.49 21.96
CA ALA A 35 -10.86 1.43 20.60
C ALA A 35 -9.43 1.99 20.59
N GLN A 36 -8.63 1.57 19.63
CA GLN A 36 -7.24 2.00 19.54
C GLN A 36 -6.77 2.14 18.09
N VAL A 37 -5.82 3.04 17.89
CA VAL A 37 -4.96 3.10 16.72
C VAL A 37 -3.60 2.53 17.11
N ARG A 38 -3.12 1.58 16.34
CA ARG A 38 -1.73 1.10 16.47
C ARG A 38 -0.97 1.40 15.20
N MET A 39 0.25 1.81 15.35
CA MET A 39 1.19 2.09 14.26
C MET A 39 2.43 1.24 14.41
N ARG A 40 2.88 0.62 13.31
CA ARG A 40 4.15 -0.10 13.28
C ARG A 40 5.26 0.87 12.92
N ARG A 41 6.17 1.08 13.88
CA ARG A 41 7.35 1.93 13.72
C ARG A 41 8.58 1.10 14.06
N ASP A 42 9.59 1.14 13.19
CA ASP A 42 10.83 0.36 13.36
C ASP A 42 10.56 -1.14 13.66
N GLY A 43 9.60 -1.73 12.95
CA GLY A 43 9.20 -3.13 13.11
C GLY A 43 8.34 -3.45 14.34
N SER A 44 8.14 -2.49 15.26
CA SER A 44 7.37 -2.69 16.49
C SER A 44 5.99 -2.02 16.42
N MET A 45 4.95 -2.73 16.86
CA MET A 45 3.59 -2.18 16.98
C MET A 45 3.46 -1.34 18.25
N GLN A 46 3.03 -0.10 18.10
CA GLN A 46 2.85 0.86 19.20
C GLN A 46 1.40 1.36 19.20
N VAL A 47 0.80 1.45 20.38
CA VAL A 47 -0.52 2.09 20.57
C VAL A 47 -0.32 3.61 20.58
N VAL A 48 -1.17 4.32 19.85
CA VAL A 48 -1.21 5.79 19.87
C VAL A 48 -2.39 6.22 20.75
N ASP A 49 -2.12 6.38 22.03
CA ASP A 49 -3.16 6.56 23.07
C ASP A 49 -4.03 7.81 22.87
N GLU A 50 -3.46 8.86 22.29
CA GLU A 50 -4.17 10.13 22.08
C GLU A 50 -5.42 9.99 21.20
N TYR A 51 -5.46 9.00 20.32
CA TYR A 51 -6.60 8.74 19.44
C TYR A 51 -7.70 7.91 20.10
N SER A 52 -7.39 7.14 21.14
CA SER A 52 -8.26 6.09 21.67
C SER A 52 -9.62 6.59 22.14
N LYS A 53 -9.65 7.69 22.89
CA LYS A 53 -10.89 8.24 23.46
C LYS A 53 -11.84 8.77 22.38
N TYR A 54 -11.33 9.52 21.42
CA TYR A 54 -12.13 10.06 20.33
C TYR A 54 -12.61 8.94 19.41
N LEU A 55 -11.70 8.03 19.05
CA LEU A 55 -11.98 6.88 18.21
C LEU A 55 -13.11 6.02 18.79
N PHE A 56 -13.05 5.67 20.08
CA PHE A 56 -14.08 4.85 20.71
C PHE A 56 -15.46 5.50 20.64
N LYS A 57 -15.53 6.81 20.89
CA LYS A 57 -16.78 7.57 20.87
C LYS A 57 -17.37 7.71 19.46
N HIS A 58 -16.54 7.81 18.43
CA HIS A 58 -16.94 8.15 17.06
C HIS A 58 -16.58 7.04 16.04
N TYR A 59 -16.39 5.81 16.51
CA TYR A 59 -15.86 4.70 15.70
C TYR A 59 -16.59 4.51 14.38
N ALA A 60 -17.92 4.46 14.38
CA ALA A 60 -18.71 4.26 13.16
C ALA A 60 -18.49 5.36 12.11
N GLY A 61 -18.38 6.61 12.55
CA GLY A 61 -18.09 7.74 11.66
C GLY A 61 -16.69 7.68 11.06
N VAL A 62 -15.70 7.32 11.86
CA VAL A 62 -14.30 7.14 11.43
C VAL A 62 -14.20 6.01 10.40
N ILE A 63 -14.83 4.87 10.65
CA ILE A 63 -14.87 3.74 9.69
C ILE A 63 -15.52 4.16 8.38
N THR A 64 -16.66 4.85 8.44
CA THR A 64 -17.36 5.35 7.24
C THR A 64 -16.46 6.29 6.43
N ARG A 65 -15.75 7.21 7.09
CA ARG A 65 -14.83 8.14 6.42
C ARG A 65 -13.68 7.40 5.73
N PHE A 66 -13.06 6.44 6.39
CA PHE A 66 -12.00 5.63 5.77
C PHE A 66 -12.49 4.79 4.59
N LYS A 67 -13.71 4.23 4.66
CA LYS A 67 -14.32 3.54 3.51
C LYS A 67 -14.52 4.47 2.31
N ILE A 68 -14.96 5.70 2.55
CA ILE A 68 -15.11 6.72 1.49
C ILE A 68 -13.74 7.03 0.87
N LEU A 69 -12.72 7.27 1.69
CA LEU A 69 -11.36 7.56 1.21
C LEU A 69 -10.77 6.39 0.40
N ALA A 70 -11.09 5.16 0.78
CA ALA A 70 -10.61 3.93 0.13
C ALA A 70 -11.49 3.47 -1.04
N ASN A 71 -12.54 4.22 -1.38
CA ASN A 71 -13.53 3.89 -2.39
C ASN A 71 -14.19 2.51 -2.17
N CYS A 72 -14.48 2.20 -0.90
CA CYS A 72 -15.19 1.00 -0.49
C CYS A 72 -16.69 1.25 -0.34
N ASP A 73 -17.49 0.18 -0.36
CA ASP A 73 -18.93 0.24 -0.09
C ASP A 73 -19.18 0.50 1.40
N ILE A 74 -19.75 1.66 1.71
CA ILE A 74 -20.09 2.08 3.09
C ILE A 74 -21.27 1.31 3.69
N SER A 75 -22.11 0.71 2.85
CA SER A 75 -23.29 -0.05 3.28
C SER A 75 -22.96 -1.50 3.65
N GLU A 76 -21.95 -2.09 3.01
CA GLU A 76 -21.50 -3.46 3.30
C GLU A 76 -20.62 -3.49 4.55
N ARG A 77 -21.04 -4.26 5.56
CA ARG A 77 -20.35 -4.39 6.86
C ARG A 77 -20.06 -5.83 7.25
N ARG A 78 -20.47 -6.77 6.42
CA ARG A 78 -20.41 -8.22 6.71
C ARG A 78 -19.26 -8.92 6.00
N LEU A 79 -18.76 -8.30 4.94
CA LEU A 79 -17.71 -8.87 4.10
C LEU A 79 -16.45 -8.02 4.17
N PRO A 80 -15.26 -8.65 4.10
CA PRO A 80 -14.02 -7.93 3.92
C PRO A 80 -14.01 -7.14 2.62
N GLN A 81 -13.38 -5.97 2.63
CA GLN A 81 -13.17 -5.15 1.45
C GLN A 81 -11.73 -4.69 1.38
N ASP A 82 -11.22 -4.55 0.16
CA ASP A 82 -9.92 -3.99 -0.15
C ASP A 82 -10.09 -2.68 -0.91
N GLY A 83 -9.17 -1.75 -0.70
CA GLY A 83 -9.16 -0.47 -1.37
C GLY A 83 -7.77 0.17 -1.30
N ALA A 84 -7.71 1.41 -1.75
CA ALA A 84 -6.51 2.23 -1.68
C ALA A 84 -6.87 3.66 -1.30
N ILE A 85 -6.00 4.30 -0.53
CA ILE A 85 -6.12 5.71 -0.16
C ILE A 85 -4.86 6.41 -0.65
N THR A 86 -5.04 7.57 -1.30
CA THR A 86 -3.93 8.41 -1.76
C THR A 86 -4.04 9.77 -1.07
N ILE A 87 -2.95 10.24 -0.49
CA ILE A 87 -2.85 11.58 0.10
C ILE A 87 -1.65 12.34 -0.47
N LYS A 88 -1.70 13.65 -0.38
CA LYS A 88 -0.51 14.48 -0.63
C LYS A 88 0.52 14.23 0.46
N ASP A 89 1.80 14.23 0.08
CA ASP A 89 2.88 14.06 1.06
C ASP A 89 2.85 15.21 2.10
N PRO A 90 2.57 14.92 3.38
CA PRO A 90 2.51 15.94 4.42
C PRO A 90 3.88 16.59 4.72
N MET A 91 4.97 16.01 4.24
CA MET A 91 6.32 16.56 4.35
C MET A 91 6.72 17.44 3.15
N GLY A 92 5.79 17.64 2.20
CA GLY A 92 6.01 18.51 1.03
C GLY A 92 6.78 17.85 -0.11
N GLY A 93 6.85 16.53 -0.15
CA GLY A 93 7.37 15.78 -1.29
C GLY A 93 6.52 16.00 -2.56
N LYS A 94 7.08 15.69 -3.71
CA LYS A 94 6.38 15.86 -5.00
C LYS A 94 5.40 14.75 -5.30
N ASP A 95 5.66 13.55 -4.77
CA ASP A 95 4.88 12.37 -5.02
C ASP A 95 3.77 12.21 -3.97
N ASP A 96 2.63 11.71 -4.39
CA ASP A 96 1.54 11.35 -3.49
C ASP A 96 1.92 10.09 -2.70
N ILE A 97 1.35 9.95 -1.51
CA ILE A 97 1.55 8.78 -0.65
C ILE A 97 0.34 7.86 -0.79
N ASP A 98 0.59 6.61 -1.16
CA ASP A 98 -0.42 5.59 -1.30
C ASP A 98 -0.48 4.67 -0.07
N PHE A 99 -1.70 4.32 0.33
CA PHE A 99 -1.99 3.35 1.37
C PHE A 99 -2.78 2.20 0.76
N ARG A 100 -2.31 0.98 0.94
CA ARG A 100 -3.17 -0.19 0.75
C ARG A 100 -4.13 -0.27 1.93
N PHE A 101 -5.41 -0.38 1.65
CA PHE A 101 -6.47 -0.42 2.63
C PHE A 101 -7.16 -1.79 2.62
N ASN A 102 -7.32 -2.37 3.79
CA ASN A 102 -8.12 -3.56 4.00
C ASN A 102 -9.04 -3.31 5.20
N ILE A 103 -10.30 -3.67 5.07
CA ILE A 103 -11.27 -3.63 6.16
C ILE A 103 -11.94 -4.99 6.29
N MET A 104 -12.09 -5.45 7.53
CA MET A 104 -12.71 -6.75 7.82
C MET A 104 -13.70 -6.63 8.98
N PRO A 105 -14.83 -7.35 8.94
CA PRO A 105 -15.77 -7.42 10.04
C PRO A 105 -15.16 -8.17 11.23
N THR A 106 -15.38 -7.64 12.43
CA THR A 106 -15.08 -8.33 13.69
C THR A 106 -16.30 -8.30 14.60
N LYS A 107 -16.24 -9.01 15.73
CA LYS A 107 -17.34 -9.08 16.69
C LYS A 107 -17.77 -7.70 17.23
N ASN A 108 -16.82 -6.79 17.39
CA ASN A 108 -17.05 -5.49 18.03
C ASN A 108 -17.09 -4.32 17.02
N GLY A 109 -17.09 -4.60 15.72
CA GLY A 109 -17.06 -3.60 14.66
C GLY A 109 -16.07 -3.98 13.57
N GLU A 110 -15.99 -3.18 12.53
CA GLU A 110 -15.05 -3.42 11.44
C GLU A 110 -13.64 -2.96 11.86
N ARG A 111 -12.63 -3.75 11.51
CA ARG A 111 -11.22 -3.46 11.73
C ARG A 111 -10.59 -3.01 10.43
N ILE A 112 -9.79 -1.95 10.49
CA ILE A 112 -9.01 -1.47 9.35
C ILE A 112 -7.54 -1.80 9.56
N VAL A 113 -6.89 -2.24 8.49
CA VAL A 113 -5.45 -2.35 8.37
C VAL A 113 -5.02 -1.58 7.11
N MET A 114 -4.10 -0.65 7.27
CA MET A 114 -3.51 0.09 6.17
C MET A 114 -2.01 -0.12 6.15
N ARG A 115 -1.46 -0.36 4.95
CA ARG A 115 -0.02 -0.37 4.73
C ARG A 115 0.38 0.82 3.90
N ILE A 116 1.34 1.57 4.39
CA ILE A 116 1.92 2.68 3.64
C ILE A 116 2.80 2.08 2.55
N LEU A 117 2.47 2.36 1.31
CA LEU A 117 3.33 2.06 0.18
C LEU A 117 4.35 3.20 0.14
N ALA A 118 5.59 2.91 0.56
CA ALA A 118 6.67 3.89 0.44
C ALA A 118 6.70 4.37 -1.00
N GLY A 119 6.64 5.69 -1.19
CA GLY A 119 6.76 6.30 -2.51
C GLY A 119 7.98 5.70 -3.20
N ASN A 120 7.87 5.41 -4.50
CA ASN A 120 8.85 4.68 -5.30
C ASN A 120 10.26 4.81 -4.74
N PRO A 121 10.78 3.83 -3.99
CA PRO A 121 12.21 3.83 -3.78
C PRO A 121 12.78 3.86 -5.20
N ALA A 122 13.77 4.69 -5.44
CA ALA A 122 14.52 4.64 -6.70
C ALA A 122 15.12 3.23 -6.80
N LEU A 123 14.31 2.28 -7.25
CA LEU A 123 14.65 0.86 -7.42
C LEU A 123 15.49 0.76 -8.69
N SER A 124 16.69 1.27 -8.58
CA SER A 124 17.68 1.18 -9.64
C SER A 124 18.49 -0.10 -9.41
N LEU A 125 18.61 -0.95 -10.41
CA LEU A 125 19.35 -2.22 -10.34
C LEU A 125 20.76 -2.05 -9.80
N ASP A 126 21.44 -0.93 -10.12
CA ASP A 126 22.78 -0.61 -9.66
C ASP A 126 22.89 -0.45 -8.14
N LYS A 127 21.79 -0.12 -7.45
CA LYS A 127 21.74 0.06 -6.00
C LYS A 127 21.36 -1.21 -5.23
N LEU A 128 21.01 -2.28 -5.92
CA LEU A 128 20.58 -3.53 -5.29
C LEU A 128 21.77 -4.40 -4.79
N GLY A 129 23.02 -3.98 -5.02
CA GLY A 129 24.19 -4.65 -4.50
C GLY A 129 24.63 -5.89 -5.31
N PHE A 130 24.25 -5.98 -6.57
CA PHE A 130 24.77 -7.01 -7.47
C PHE A 130 26.28 -6.86 -7.70
N ASP A 131 26.99 -7.98 -7.79
CA ASP A 131 28.33 -7.99 -8.33
C ASP A 131 28.33 -7.43 -9.77
N PRO A 132 29.36 -6.65 -10.18
CA PRO A 132 29.40 -6.04 -11.51
C PRO A 132 29.23 -7.03 -12.67
N ASN A 133 29.74 -8.26 -12.54
CA ASN A 133 29.57 -9.27 -13.56
C ASN A 133 28.13 -9.79 -13.64
N ASP A 134 27.49 -10.00 -12.50
CA ASP A 134 26.09 -10.43 -12.43
C ASP A 134 25.14 -9.30 -12.85
N TYR A 135 25.44 -8.04 -12.49
CA TYR A 135 24.72 -6.88 -12.98
C TYR A 135 24.71 -6.83 -14.51
N ASN A 136 25.86 -6.98 -15.16
CA ASN A 136 25.94 -6.96 -16.62
C ASN A 136 25.14 -8.10 -17.26
N LYS A 137 25.18 -9.32 -16.69
CA LYS A 137 24.35 -10.43 -17.16
C LYS A 137 22.86 -10.16 -17.07
N ILE A 138 22.42 -9.50 -16.00
CA ILE A 138 21.00 -9.11 -15.83
C ILE A 138 20.63 -8.08 -16.89
N ILE A 139 21.46 -7.06 -17.09
CA ILE A 139 21.23 -6.03 -18.12
C ILE A 139 21.14 -6.65 -19.51
N ASP A 140 22.03 -7.56 -19.85
CA ASP A 140 22.00 -8.27 -21.14
C ASP A 140 20.73 -9.10 -21.29
N ALA A 141 20.31 -9.78 -20.23
CA ALA A 141 19.12 -10.63 -20.23
C ALA A 141 17.83 -9.83 -20.42
N ILE A 142 17.66 -8.70 -19.70
CA ILE A 142 16.44 -7.87 -19.77
C ILE A 142 16.35 -7.05 -21.05
N ASN A 143 17.47 -6.80 -21.73
CA ASN A 143 17.50 -6.11 -23.03
C ASN A 143 17.47 -7.09 -24.22
N ALA A 144 17.45 -8.40 -24.00
CA ALA A 144 17.35 -9.37 -25.06
C ALA A 144 16.01 -9.21 -25.83
N PRO A 145 16.02 -9.35 -27.16
CA PRO A 145 14.83 -9.12 -27.98
C PRO A 145 13.71 -10.14 -27.76
N GLN A 146 14.03 -11.27 -27.14
CA GLN A 146 13.08 -12.34 -26.81
C GLN A 146 13.67 -13.24 -25.72
N GLY A 147 12.79 -13.87 -24.95
CA GLY A 147 13.18 -14.81 -23.89
C GLY A 147 12.33 -14.63 -22.64
N MET A 148 12.78 -15.27 -21.58
CA MET A 148 12.16 -15.19 -20.26
C MET A 148 13.23 -15.03 -19.19
N VAL A 149 13.00 -14.12 -18.26
CA VAL A 149 13.80 -13.96 -17.04
C VAL A 149 12.96 -14.37 -15.84
N LEU A 150 13.44 -15.32 -15.06
CA LEU A 150 12.76 -15.79 -13.84
C LEU A 150 13.48 -15.28 -12.60
N VAL A 151 12.73 -14.65 -11.70
CA VAL A 151 13.22 -14.24 -10.37
C VAL A 151 12.49 -15.08 -9.32
N THR A 152 13.26 -15.92 -8.60
CA THR A 152 12.70 -16.85 -7.62
C THR A 152 13.32 -16.66 -6.24
N GLY A 153 12.61 -17.10 -5.21
CA GLY A 153 13.07 -17.01 -3.82
C GLY A 153 11.92 -16.96 -2.82
N PRO A 154 12.19 -17.09 -1.52
CA PRO A 154 11.19 -17.01 -0.48
C PRO A 154 10.62 -15.59 -0.32
N THR A 155 9.56 -15.45 0.46
CA THR A 155 9.00 -14.13 0.82
C THR A 155 10.07 -13.29 1.52
N GLY A 156 10.17 -12.01 1.14
CA GLY A 156 11.16 -11.08 1.72
C GLY A 156 12.59 -11.20 1.16
N SER A 157 12.82 -12.03 0.14
CA SER A 157 14.15 -12.20 -0.48
C SER A 157 14.54 -11.10 -1.48
N GLY A 158 13.65 -10.14 -1.75
CA GLY A 158 13.92 -9.05 -2.70
C GLY A 158 13.47 -9.31 -4.14
N LYS A 159 12.61 -10.33 -4.38
CA LYS A 159 12.10 -10.62 -5.74
C LYS A 159 11.42 -9.39 -6.37
N THR A 160 10.46 -8.79 -5.66
CA THR A 160 9.72 -7.61 -6.12
C THR A 160 10.66 -6.46 -6.39
N THR A 161 11.60 -6.19 -5.49
CA THR A 161 12.62 -5.14 -5.63
C THR A 161 13.45 -5.34 -6.89
N THR A 162 13.90 -6.57 -7.17
CA THR A 162 14.67 -6.92 -8.37
C THR A 162 13.83 -6.75 -9.64
N LEU A 163 12.58 -7.23 -9.65
CA LEU A 163 11.67 -7.10 -10.80
C LEU A 163 11.38 -5.64 -11.14
N TYR A 164 11.03 -4.82 -10.14
CA TYR A 164 10.77 -3.40 -10.37
C TYR A 164 12.04 -2.64 -10.80
N GLY A 165 13.21 -2.99 -10.24
CA GLY A 165 14.48 -2.45 -10.70
C GLY A 165 14.77 -2.78 -12.16
N ALA A 166 14.51 -4.01 -12.59
CA ALA A 166 14.64 -4.43 -13.98
C ALA A 166 13.64 -3.71 -14.90
N LEU A 167 12.37 -3.60 -14.49
CA LEU A 167 11.34 -2.88 -15.24
C LEU A 167 11.71 -1.40 -15.41
N GLN A 168 12.23 -0.78 -14.37
CA GLN A 168 12.64 0.63 -14.41
C GLN A 168 13.82 0.87 -15.35
N GLU A 169 14.75 -0.10 -15.43
CA GLU A 169 15.92 -0.04 -16.33
C GLU A 169 15.52 -0.06 -17.82
N ILE A 170 14.49 -0.84 -18.17
CA ILE A 170 13.99 -0.94 -19.54
C ILE A 170 12.84 0.03 -19.86
N ASN A 171 12.38 0.81 -18.88
CA ASN A 171 11.26 1.74 -19.03
C ASN A 171 11.69 3.02 -19.76
N ARG A 172 11.53 2.99 -21.07
CA ARG A 172 11.87 4.09 -21.97
C ARG A 172 10.63 4.51 -22.75
N PRO A 173 10.57 5.74 -23.26
CA PRO A 173 9.40 6.24 -24.03
C PRO A 173 9.03 5.40 -25.24
N ASP A 174 9.99 4.66 -25.80
CA ASP A 174 9.82 3.78 -26.96
C ASP A 174 9.54 2.30 -26.58
N THR A 175 9.44 2.00 -25.30
CA THR A 175 9.20 0.64 -24.79
C THR A 175 7.79 0.52 -24.23
N CYS A 176 7.05 -0.49 -24.67
CA CYS A 176 5.75 -0.84 -24.11
C CYS A 176 5.93 -1.87 -23.00
N ILE A 177 5.64 -1.47 -21.76
CA ILE A 177 5.68 -2.36 -20.60
C ILE A 177 4.27 -2.62 -20.12
N LEU A 178 3.92 -3.90 -19.98
CA LEU A 178 2.66 -4.35 -19.37
C LEU A 178 2.99 -5.30 -18.24
N THR A 179 2.33 -5.14 -17.11
CA THR A 179 2.48 -6.05 -15.97
C THR A 179 1.13 -6.66 -15.59
N ALA A 180 1.18 -7.85 -15.00
CA ALA A 180 0.05 -8.47 -14.30
C ALA A 180 0.52 -8.79 -12.88
N GLU A 181 -0.13 -8.22 -11.88
CA GLU A 181 0.33 -8.23 -10.49
C GLU A 181 -0.80 -8.56 -9.53
N ASP A 182 -0.47 -9.21 -8.41
CA ASP A 182 -1.41 -9.49 -7.34
C ASP A 182 -0.74 -9.30 -5.96
N PRO A 183 -0.85 -8.06 -5.47
CA PRO A 183 -1.29 -6.82 -6.12
C PRO A 183 -0.12 -5.99 -6.69
N VAL A 184 -0.44 -4.85 -7.32
CA VAL A 184 0.56 -3.83 -7.68
C VAL A 184 1.21 -3.29 -6.40
N GLU A 185 2.54 -3.41 -6.29
CA GLU A 185 3.29 -2.98 -5.10
C GLU A 185 3.74 -1.52 -5.18
N TYR A 186 4.16 -1.07 -6.37
CA TYR A 186 4.64 0.29 -6.63
C TYR A 186 4.09 0.79 -7.94
N TYR A 187 3.82 2.09 -8.01
CA TYR A 187 3.47 2.73 -9.28
C TYR A 187 4.71 2.86 -10.16
N LEU A 188 4.61 2.41 -11.39
CA LEU A 188 5.65 2.53 -12.41
C LEU A 188 5.14 3.43 -13.53
N GLU A 189 5.57 4.68 -13.53
CA GLU A 189 5.17 5.65 -14.54
C GLU A 189 5.56 5.14 -15.93
N GLY A 190 4.65 5.26 -16.89
CA GLY A 190 4.88 4.80 -18.27
C GLY A 190 4.58 3.32 -18.52
N ALA A 191 4.31 2.51 -17.49
CA ALA A 191 3.90 1.11 -17.63
C ALA A 191 2.39 0.93 -17.45
N GLY A 192 1.79 0.02 -18.20
CA GLY A 192 0.43 -0.45 -18.01
C GLY A 192 0.40 -1.55 -16.95
N GLN A 193 0.04 -1.20 -15.71
CA GLN A 193 0.01 -2.14 -14.59
C GLN A 193 -1.41 -2.67 -14.37
N VAL A 194 -1.62 -3.97 -14.55
CA VAL A 194 -2.89 -4.66 -14.33
C VAL A 194 -2.85 -5.37 -12.99
N GLN A 195 -3.76 -5.02 -12.11
CA GLN A 195 -3.95 -5.75 -10.86
C GLN A 195 -4.97 -6.87 -11.04
N ALA A 196 -4.58 -8.10 -10.71
CA ALA A 196 -5.49 -9.24 -10.72
C ALA A 196 -6.68 -9.00 -9.78
N ASN A 197 -7.86 -9.42 -10.20
CA ASN A 197 -9.08 -9.33 -9.41
C ASN A 197 -10.00 -10.51 -9.75
N GLU A 198 -9.83 -11.61 -9.05
CA GLU A 198 -10.59 -12.84 -9.26
C GLU A 198 -12.10 -12.65 -9.07
N LYS A 199 -12.54 -11.69 -8.25
CA LYS A 199 -13.96 -11.42 -8.01
C LYS A 199 -14.72 -11.00 -9.27
N ILE A 200 -14.02 -10.38 -10.22
CA ILE A 200 -14.57 -9.96 -11.50
C ILE A 200 -14.06 -10.80 -12.67
N GLY A 201 -13.37 -11.91 -12.41
CA GLY A 201 -12.82 -12.80 -13.40
C GLY A 201 -11.52 -12.33 -14.07
N LEU A 202 -10.92 -11.25 -13.57
CA LEU A 202 -9.62 -10.76 -14.05
C LEU A 202 -8.50 -11.50 -13.32
N SER A 203 -8.12 -12.66 -13.85
CA SER A 203 -7.04 -13.51 -13.33
C SER A 203 -5.77 -13.36 -14.17
N PHE A 204 -4.66 -13.99 -13.74
CA PHE A 204 -3.43 -14.03 -14.53
C PHE A 204 -3.57 -14.76 -15.90
N SER A 205 -4.65 -15.52 -16.07
CA SER A 205 -4.95 -16.26 -17.32
C SER A 205 -5.96 -15.55 -18.23
N SER A 206 -6.40 -14.36 -17.87
CA SER A 206 -7.42 -13.59 -18.61
C SER A 206 -6.89 -12.93 -19.86
#